data_b9821e80cc59236b759ff4d20636fbca
#
_entry.id   b9821e80cc59236b759ff4d20636fbca
#
_cell.length_a   1.000
_cell.length_b   1.000
_cell.length_c   1.000
_cell.angle_alpha   90.00
_cell.angle_beta   90.00
_cell.angle_gamma   90.00
#
_symmetry.space_group_name_H-M   'P 1'
#
loop_
_entity.id
_entity.type
_entity.pdbx_description
1 polymer ?
#
loop_
_entity_poly.entity_id
_entity_poly.type
_entity_poly.pdbx_seq_one_letter_code
_entity_poly.pdbx_strand_id
1 'polypeptide(L)'
;GTKWEDIFAQKVTSAKRIEILEDDLAFILYTSGSTGKPKGIMHTHYSALSLAKIVVDTFDFDEDDIFGNPAPLHFDPSTFGYFVAPLVMAKTIIVPDAHLRLPVSLSALIAKEKISVWYSVPLMLIQLLQSNTLNEHDFSSLRWVFFAGEVFIPKHLKALMEVWPHAKYCNLYGPAELILCTYH
;
A
#
# COMPACT_ATOMS: atom_id res chain seq x y z
N GLY A 1 4.97 2.95 -25.95
CA GLY A 1 4.09 3.57 -24.94
C GLY A 1 4.27 5.08 -24.99
N THR A 2 3.25 5.80 -24.62
CA THR A 2 3.27 7.27 -24.56
C THR A 2 4.23 7.71 -23.46
N LYS A 3 5.13 8.63 -23.76
CA LYS A 3 6.05 9.17 -22.76
C LYS A 3 5.38 10.26 -21.92
N TRP A 4 5.87 10.49 -20.72
CA TRP A 4 5.35 11.56 -19.85
C TRP A 4 5.47 12.94 -20.48
N GLU A 5 6.57 13.21 -21.20
CA GLU A 5 6.78 14.46 -21.93
C GLU A 5 5.68 14.74 -22.96
N ASP A 6 5.22 13.67 -23.66
CA ASP A 6 4.14 13.76 -24.65
C ASP A 6 2.79 14.09 -23.97
N ILE A 7 2.57 13.60 -22.75
CA ILE A 7 1.36 13.88 -21.97
C ILE A 7 1.35 15.33 -21.48
N PHE A 8 2.47 15.81 -20.92
CA PHE A 8 2.58 17.19 -20.44
C PHE A 8 2.61 18.23 -21.55
N ALA A 9 3.03 17.86 -22.76
CA ALA A 9 3.01 18.75 -23.92
C ALA A 9 1.60 18.95 -24.52
N GLN A 10 0.61 18.14 -24.13
CA GLN A 10 -0.75 18.27 -24.63
C GLN A 10 -1.44 19.49 -24.00
N LYS A 11 -1.98 20.37 -24.84
CA LYS A 11 -2.85 21.46 -24.38
C LYS A 11 -4.17 20.83 -23.88
N VAL A 12 -4.41 20.90 -22.58
CA VAL A 12 -5.70 20.53 -22.00
C VAL A 12 -6.73 21.59 -22.43
N THR A 13 -7.58 21.23 -23.38
CA THR A 13 -8.60 22.13 -23.88
C THR A 13 -9.83 22.23 -23.01
N SER A 14 -10.27 21.16 -22.41
CA SER A 14 -11.20 21.05 -21.26
C SER A 14 -11.38 19.55 -20.93
N ALA A 15 -11.36 19.15 -19.67
CA ALA A 15 -11.82 17.83 -19.27
C ALA A 15 -13.35 17.88 -19.15
N LYS A 16 -14.05 17.03 -19.90
CA LYS A 16 -15.49 16.85 -19.70
C LYS A 16 -15.66 16.21 -18.32
N ARG A 17 -16.31 16.93 -17.40
CA ARG A 17 -16.66 16.36 -16.10
C ARG A 17 -17.69 15.27 -16.31
N ILE A 18 -17.32 14.05 -15.98
CA ILE A 18 -18.25 12.90 -15.95
C ILE A 18 -18.86 12.89 -14.56
N GLU A 19 -20.18 12.82 -14.50
CA GLU A 19 -20.89 12.60 -13.24
C GLU A 19 -20.72 11.13 -12.87
N ILE A 20 -20.14 10.88 -11.70
CA ILE A 20 -19.89 9.55 -11.15
C ILE A 20 -20.81 9.42 -9.95
N LEU A 21 -21.59 8.34 -9.91
CA LEU A 21 -22.43 7.99 -8.76
C LEU A 21 -21.67 7.07 -7.81
N GLU A 22 -22.07 7.07 -6.55
CA GLU A 22 -21.44 6.23 -5.51
C GLU A 22 -21.52 4.73 -5.85
N ASP A 23 -22.60 4.30 -6.49
CA ASP A 23 -22.83 2.91 -6.90
C ASP A 23 -22.16 2.53 -8.22
N ASP A 24 -21.53 3.48 -8.90
CA ASP A 24 -20.78 3.17 -10.13
C ASP A 24 -19.56 2.30 -9.80
N LEU A 25 -19.20 1.43 -10.74
CA LEU A 25 -18.06 0.54 -10.64
C LEU A 25 -16.74 1.35 -10.59
N ALA A 26 -15.98 1.19 -9.50
CA ALA A 26 -14.66 1.79 -9.37
C ALA A 26 -13.56 0.89 -9.96
N PHE A 27 -13.53 -0.40 -9.57
CA PHE A 27 -12.56 -1.37 -10.04
C PHE A 27 -13.04 -2.82 -9.84
N ILE A 28 -12.34 -3.77 -10.48
CA ILE A 28 -12.60 -5.20 -10.36
C ILE A 28 -11.29 -5.88 -9.91
N LEU A 29 -11.36 -6.65 -8.82
CA LEU A 29 -10.29 -7.53 -8.39
C LEU A 29 -10.63 -8.97 -8.78
N TYR A 30 -9.63 -9.73 -9.24
CA TYR A 30 -9.83 -11.14 -9.59
C TYR A 30 -9.24 -12.05 -8.52
N THR A 31 -10.03 -13.06 -8.13
CA THR A 31 -9.57 -14.14 -7.25
C THR A 31 -9.56 -15.48 -8.01
N SER A 32 -8.73 -16.41 -7.54
CA SER A 32 -8.75 -17.79 -8.03
C SER A 32 -10.05 -18.45 -7.57
N GLY A 33 -11.04 -18.56 -8.47
CA GLY A 33 -12.30 -19.22 -8.15
C GLY A 33 -12.11 -20.70 -7.80
N SER A 34 -12.88 -21.20 -6.82
CA SER A 34 -12.89 -22.62 -6.41
C SER A 34 -13.22 -23.59 -7.56
N THR A 35 -13.81 -23.11 -8.64
CA THR A 35 -14.15 -23.86 -9.85
C THR A 35 -13.06 -23.80 -10.92
N GLY A 36 -11.88 -23.24 -10.62
CA GLY A 36 -10.76 -23.08 -11.56
C GLY A 36 -10.92 -21.90 -12.53
N LYS A 37 -12.07 -21.21 -12.54
CA LYS A 37 -12.23 -19.96 -13.31
C LYS A 37 -12.09 -18.76 -12.38
N PRO A 38 -11.26 -17.74 -12.74
CA PRO A 38 -11.16 -16.52 -11.95
C PRO A 38 -12.52 -15.84 -11.79
N LYS A 39 -12.79 -15.34 -10.59
CA LYS A 39 -13.99 -14.55 -10.30
C LYS A 39 -13.60 -13.08 -10.15
N GLY A 40 -14.30 -12.21 -10.89
CA GLY A 40 -14.17 -10.76 -10.76
C GLY A 40 -15.06 -10.24 -9.64
N ILE A 41 -14.45 -9.60 -8.65
CA ILE A 41 -15.14 -8.95 -7.54
C ILE A 41 -15.24 -7.47 -7.85
N MET A 42 -16.47 -6.98 -7.92
CA MET A 42 -16.77 -5.59 -8.24
C MET A 42 -16.76 -4.72 -6.99
N HIS A 43 -15.97 -3.66 -7.01
CA HIS A 43 -15.97 -2.63 -5.98
C HIS A 43 -16.54 -1.34 -6.55
N THR A 44 -17.51 -0.73 -5.85
CA THR A 44 -18.08 0.57 -6.20
C THR A 44 -17.24 1.71 -5.62
N HIS A 45 -17.45 2.93 -6.11
CA HIS A 45 -16.86 4.12 -5.52
C HIS A 45 -17.23 4.26 -4.04
N TYR A 46 -18.49 3.94 -3.68
CA TYR A 46 -18.94 3.95 -2.29
C TYR A 46 -18.13 3.00 -1.41
N SER A 47 -17.97 1.72 -1.84
CA SER A 47 -17.25 0.72 -1.03
C SER A 47 -15.78 1.08 -0.84
N ALA A 48 -15.12 1.57 -1.90
CA ALA A 48 -13.72 1.95 -1.88
C ALA A 48 -13.45 3.17 -0.99
N LEU A 49 -14.28 4.22 -1.12
CA LEU A 49 -14.12 5.45 -0.34
C LEU A 49 -14.55 5.27 1.12
N SER A 50 -15.58 4.46 1.38
CA SER A 50 -15.99 4.12 2.75
C SER A 50 -14.89 3.39 3.50
N LEU A 51 -14.26 2.40 2.86
CA LEU A 51 -13.11 1.70 3.44
C LEU A 51 -11.95 2.67 3.68
N ALA A 52 -11.59 3.49 2.68
CA ALA A 52 -10.49 4.45 2.82
C ALA A 52 -10.73 5.41 3.99
N LYS A 53 -11.96 5.90 4.16
CA LYS A 53 -12.33 6.76 5.27
C LYS A 53 -12.19 6.07 6.63
N ILE A 54 -12.70 4.83 6.75
CA ILE A 54 -12.57 4.04 7.99
C ILE A 54 -11.09 3.83 8.33
N VAL A 55 -10.27 3.53 7.35
CA VAL A 55 -8.83 3.32 7.53
C VAL A 55 -8.13 4.60 7.99
N VAL A 56 -8.45 5.75 7.37
CA VAL A 56 -7.91 7.06 7.78
C VAL A 56 -8.28 7.36 9.24
N ASP A 57 -9.57 7.23 9.58
CA ASP A 57 -10.07 7.53 10.92
C ASP A 57 -9.50 6.58 12.00
N THR A 58 -9.20 5.31 11.61
CA THR A 58 -8.69 4.28 12.53
C THR A 58 -7.20 4.45 12.84
N PHE A 59 -6.40 4.83 11.84
CA PHE A 59 -4.93 4.85 11.95
C PHE A 59 -4.36 6.26 12.03
N ASP A 60 -5.22 7.29 12.05
CA ASP A 60 -4.84 8.69 12.21
C ASP A 60 -3.81 9.14 11.16
N PHE A 61 -4.15 8.89 9.88
CA PHE A 61 -3.36 9.34 8.76
C PHE A 61 -3.64 10.78 8.40
N ASP A 62 -2.59 11.49 7.96
CA ASP A 62 -2.65 12.90 7.60
C ASP A 62 -1.84 13.22 6.32
N GLU A 63 -1.81 14.50 5.96
CA GLU A 63 -1.13 15.03 4.78
C GLU A 63 0.40 14.94 4.82
N ASP A 64 0.99 14.81 6.00
CA ASP A 64 2.43 14.67 6.20
C ASP A 64 2.90 13.23 6.02
N ASP A 65 1.97 12.26 5.95
CA ASP A 65 2.32 10.86 5.73
C ASP A 65 2.86 10.60 4.32
N ILE A 66 3.77 9.65 4.24
CA ILE A 66 4.33 9.16 2.98
C ILE A 66 4.11 7.66 2.91
N PHE A 67 3.21 7.24 2.03
CA PHE A 67 2.84 5.84 1.83
C PHE A 67 3.82 5.16 0.89
N GLY A 68 4.48 4.09 1.33
CA GLY A 68 5.18 3.17 0.46
C GLY A 68 4.21 2.14 -0.14
N ASN A 69 4.09 2.10 -1.46
CA ASN A 69 3.25 1.12 -2.16
C ASN A 69 4.11 0.11 -2.95
N PRO A 70 4.49 -1.03 -2.34
CA PRO A 70 5.20 -2.10 -3.00
C PRO A 70 4.29 -3.05 -3.78
N ALA A 71 2.97 -3.00 -3.53
CA ALA A 71 2.03 -3.92 -4.13
C ALA A 71 1.72 -3.53 -5.59
N PRO A 72 1.63 -4.51 -6.51
CA PRO A 72 1.11 -4.26 -7.85
C PRO A 72 -0.33 -3.73 -7.80
N LEU A 73 -0.71 -2.84 -8.72
CA LEU A 73 -2.02 -2.17 -8.72
C LEU A 73 -3.22 -3.13 -8.84
N HIS A 74 -3.01 -4.37 -9.27
CA HIS A 74 -4.06 -5.40 -9.36
C HIS A 74 -4.23 -6.20 -8.05
N PHE A 75 -3.46 -5.89 -7.01
CA PHE A 75 -3.63 -6.44 -5.66
C PHE A 75 -4.25 -5.41 -4.72
N ASP A 76 -5.15 -5.88 -3.86
CA ASP A 76 -5.88 -5.06 -2.88
C ASP A 76 -4.99 -4.23 -1.93
N PRO A 77 -3.80 -4.66 -1.45
CA PRO A 77 -2.97 -3.81 -0.59
C PRO A 77 -2.57 -2.48 -1.24
N SER A 78 -2.53 -2.42 -2.58
CA SER A 78 -2.22 -1.18 -3.29
C SER A 78 -3.27 -0.09 -3.10
N THR A 79 -4.49 -0.43 -2.63
CA THR A 79 -5.58 0.52 -2.33
C THR A 79 -5.19 1.57 -1.30
N PHE A 80 -4.28 1.26 -0.38
CA PHE A 80 -3.72 2.24 0.55
C PHE A 80 -3.02 3.38 -0.19
N GLY A 81 -2.26 3.07 -1.23
CA GLY A 81 -1.54 4.07 -2.02
C GLY A 81 -2.42 4.92 -2.93
N TYR A 82 -3.55 4.40 -3.44
CA TYR A 82 -4.36 5.13 -4.42
C TYR A 82 -5.78 5.51 -3.97
N PHE A 83 -6.26 5.03 -2.81
CA PHE A 83 -7.49 5.51 -2.20
C PHE A 83 -7.27 6.17 -0.85
N VAL A 84 -6.49 5.54 0.06
CA VAL A 84 -6.29 6.08 1.42
C VAL A 84 -5.40 7.32 1.39
N ALA A 85 -4.21 7.22 0.79
CA ALA A 85 -3.28 8.35 0.75
C ALA A 85 -3.86 9.61 0.08
N PRO A 86 -4.51 9.55 -1.10
CA PRO A 86 -5.13 10.74 -1.69
C PRO A 86 -6.25 11.35 -0.87
N LEU A 87 -6.98 10.55 -0.06
CA LEU A 87 -8.07 11.05 0.76
C LEU A 87 -7.60 12.05 1.82
N VAL A 88 -6.38 11.88 2.31
CA VAL A 88 -5.72 12.79 3.26
C VAL A 88 -4.67 13.69 2.60
N MET A 89 -4.62 13.74 1.27
CA MET A 89 -3.63 14.50 0.49
C MET A 89 -2.17 14.08 0.75
N ALA A 90 -1.97 12.86 1.25
CA ALA A 90 -0.65 12.30 1.52
C ALA A 90 0.07 11.86 0.22
N LYS A 91 1.39 11.81 0.29
CA LYS A 91 2.25 11.37 -0.81
C LYS A 91 2.27 9.84 -0.91
N THR A 92 2.21 9.29 -2.12
CA THR A 92 2.44 7.86 -2.39
C THR A 92 3.72 7.65 -3.18
N ILE A 93 4.59 6.78 -2.69
CA ILE A 93 5.77 6.28 -3.40
C ILE A 93 5.44 4.91 -4.00
N ILE A 94 5.24 4.84 -5.30
CA ILE A 94 5.13 3.57 -6.02
C ILE A 94 6.54 2.98 -6.10
N VAL A 95 6.74 1.83 -5.44
CA VAL A 95 8.05 1.18 -5.36
C VAL A 95 8.36 0.49 -6.70
N PRO A 96 9.45 0.87 -7.39
CA PRO A 96 9.83 0.22 -8.65
C PRO A 96 10.24 -1.25 -8.43
N ASP A 97 9.93 -2.12 -9.39
CA ASP A 97 10.24 -3.56 -9.35
C ASP A 97 11.72 -3.87 -9.07
N ALA A 98 12.63 -3.01 -9.53
CA ALA A 98 14.05 -3.17 -9.28
C ALA A 98 14.40 -3.15 -7.78
N HIS A 99 13.70 -2.33 -6.99
CA HIS A 99 13.89 -2.26 -5.54
C HIS A 99 13.22 -3.43 -4.82
N LEU A 100 12.07 -3.91 -5.31
CA LEU A 100 11.36 -5.04 -4.70
C LEU A 100 12.16 -6.34 -4.72
N ARG A 101 13.05 -6.51 -5.71
CA ARG A 101 13.88 -7.69 -5.86
C ARG A 101 15.16 -7.68 -5.01
N LEU A 102 15.54 -6.52 -4.48
CA LEU A 102 16.79 -6.32 -3.75
C LEU A 102 16.52 -5.64 -2.40
N PRO A 103 16.44 -6.41 -1.29
CA PRO A 103 16.13 -5.86 0.03
C PRO A 103 17.06 -4.72 0.46
N VAL A 104 18.34 -4.75 0.11
CA VAL A 104 19.30 -3.67 0.35
C VAL A 104 18.86 -2.37 -0.36
N SER A 105 18.45 -2.49 -1.62
CA SER A 105 17.97 -1.34 -2.40
C SER A 105 16.61 -0.83 -1.88
N LEU A 106 15.76 -1.74 -1.42
CA LEU A 106 14.47 -1.40 -0.84
C LEU A 106 14.63 -0.65 0.47
N SER A 107 15.51 -1.10 1.37
CA SER A 107 15.79 -0.42 2.63
C SER A 107 16.29 1.01 2.41
N ALA A 108 17.22 1.20 1.46
CA ALA A 108 17.73 2.51 1.08
C ALA A 108 16.61 3.43 0.52
N LEU A 109 15.68 2.89 -0.29
CA LEU A 109 14.54 3.65 -0.82
C LEU A 109 13.59 4.09 0.30
N ILE A 110 13.22 3.20 1.20
CA ILE A 110 12.32 3.51 2.32
C ILE A 110 12.87 4.66 3.15
N ALA A 111 14.15 4.61 3.50
CA ALA A 111 14.81 5.66 4.28
C ALA A 111 14.97 6.96 3.48
N LYS A 112 15.42 6.90 2.23
CA LYS A 112 15.61 8.06 1.35
C LYS A 112 14.31 8.85 1.15
N GLU A 113 13.22 8.15 0.87
CA GLU A 113 11.91 8.77 0.63
C GLU A 113 11.16 9.12 1.93
N LYS A 114 11.74 8.81 3.10
CA LYS A 114 11.16 9.06 4.43
C LYS A 114 9.76 8.47 4.57
N ILE A 115 9.57 7.24 4.08
CA ILE A 115 8.27 6.56 4.12
C ILE A 115 7.82 6.45 5.58
N SER A 116 6.60 6.91 5.87
CA SER A 116 6.00 6.86 7.21
C SER A 116 5.02 5.70 7.37
N VAL A 117 4.40 5.26 6.28
CA VAL A 117 3.41 4.17 6.25
C VAL A 117 3.88 3.09 5.28
N TRP A 118 4.16 1.91 5.80
CA TRP A 118 4.56 0.76 5.01
C TRP A 118 3.52 -0.36 5.10
N TYR A 119 3.11 -0.90 3.96
CA TYR A 119 2.21 -2.05 3.92
C TYR A 119 2.73 -3.10 2.93
N SER A 120 3.04 -4.29 3.43
CA SER A 120 3.51 -5.40 2.60
C SER A 120 3.16 -6.76 3.20
N VAL A 121 3.50 -7.83 2.47
CA VAL A 121 3.44 -9.20 3.01
C VAL A 121 4.59 -9.43 4.01
N PRO A 122 4.41 -10.29 5.03
CA PRO A 122 5.45 -10.66 6.00
C PRO A 122 6.78 -11.08 5.37
N LEU A 123 6.76 -11.83 4.27
CA LEU A 123 7.99 -12.25 3.59
C LEU A 123 8.90 -11.08 3.23
N MET A 124 8.35 -9.98 2.72
CA MET A 124 9.13 -8.78 2.36
C MET A 124 9.80 -8.16 3.58
N LEU A 125 9.10 -8.08 4.71
CA LEU A 125 9.65 -7.57 5.97
C LEU A 125 10.76 -8.49 6.52
N ILE A 126 10.59 -9.81 6.38
CA ILE A 126 11.63 -10.79 6.77
C ILE A 126 12.88 -10.62 5.88
N GLN A 127 12.72 -10.43 4.58
CA GLN A 127 13.83 -10.19 3.67
C GLN A 127 14.58 -8.88 3.99
N LEU A 128 13.85 -7.81 4.33
CA LEU A 128 14.45 -6.55 4.81
C LEU A 128 15.26 -6.79 6.08
N LEU A 129 14.70 -7.50 7.06
CA LEU A 129 15.41 -7.83 8.31
C LEU A 129 16.69 -8.64 8.05
N GLN A 130 16.62 -9.64 7.16
CA GLN A 130 17.75 -10.52 6.81
C GLN A 130 18.82 -9.84 5.95
N SER A 131 18.52 -8.71 5.33
CA SER A 131 19.50 -7.96 4.54
C SER A 131 20.63 -7.36 5.39
N ASN A 132 20.44 -7.26 6.70
CA ASN A 132 21.34 -6.64 7.67
C ASN A 132 21.67 -5.15 7.39
N THR A 133 20.87 -4.48 6.55
CA THR A 133 21.09 -3.07 6.17
C THR A 133 20.21 -2.10 6.94
N LEU A 134 19.31 -2.60 7.81
CA LEU A 134 18.37 -1.74 8.52
C LEU A 134 19.05 -0.79 9.52
N ASN A 135 20.26 -1.12 9.98
CA ASN A 135 21.05 -0.25 10.85
C ASN A 135 21.92 0.78 10.07
N GLU A 136 21.94 0.67 8.73
CA GLU A 136 22.75 1.56 7.88
C GLU A 136 21.99 2.82 7.45
N HIS A 137 20.69 2.87 7.71
CA HIS A 137 19.80 3.92 7.25
C HIS A 137 18.93 4.48 8.38
N ASP A 138 18.43 5.69 8.18
CA ASP A 138 17.49 6.34 9.09
C ASP A 138 16.04 6.00 8.72
N PHE A 139 15.36 5.27 9.61
CA PHE A 139 13.94 4.92 9.51
C PHE A 139 13.07 5.67 10.53
N SER A 140 13.55 6.76 11.12
CA SER A 140 12.82 7.51 12.15
C SER A 140 11.47 8.06 11.67
N SER A 141 11.30 8.21 10.36
CA SER A 141 10.02 8.60 9.76
C SER A 141 8.95 7.52 9.77
N LEU A 142 9.33 6.23 9.94
CA LEU A 142 8.41 5.10 9.83
C LEU A 142 7.47 5.04 11.05
N ARG A 143 6.20 5.39 10.86
CA ARG A 143 5.17 5.42 11.91
C ARG A 143 4.39 4.11 11.99
N TRP A 144 4.04 3.55 10.82
CA TRP A 144 3.20 2.37 10.70
C TRP A 144 3.83 1.29 9.82
N VAL A 145 3.80 0.06 10.29
CA VAL A 145 4.17 -1.15 9.56
C VAL A 145 2.98 -2.08 9.53
N PHE A 146 2.26 -2.09 8.41
CA PHE A 146 1.15 -3.00 8.15
C PHE A 146 1.65 -4.26 7.43
N PHE A 147 1.05 -5.38 7.79
CA PHE A 147 1.32 -6.64 7.10
C PHE A 147 0.07 -7.51 7.03
N ALA A 148 -0.09 -8.25 5.94
CA ALA A 148 -1.21 -9.14 5.71
C ALA A 148 -0.89 -10.22 4.67
N GLY A 149 -1.85 -11.12 4.44
CA GLY A 149 -1.82 -12.13 3.37
C GLY A 149 -1.10 -13.42 3.72
N GLU A 150 -0.22 -13.40 4.73
CA GLU A 150 0.58 -14.56 5.16
C GLU A 150 0.71 -14.57 6.68
N VAL A 151 1.10 -15.72 7.23
CA VAL A 151 1.43 -15.83 8.65
C VAL A 151 2.80 -15.17 8.90
N PHE A 152 2.83 -14.15 9.74
CA PHE A 152 4.09 -13.57 10.22
C PHE A 152 4.61 -14.38 11.41
N ILE A 153 5.74 -15.07 11.25
CA ILE A 153 6.34 -15.87 12.31
C ILE A 153 6.76 -14.95 13.47
N PRO A 154 6.27 -15.18 14.71
CA PRO A 154 6.48 -14.24 15.83
C PRO A 154 7.94 -13.89 16.11
N LYS A 155 8.87 -14.82 15.89
CA LYS A 155 10.31 -14.59 16.05
C LYS A 155 10.81 -13.45 15.18
N HIS A 156 10.38 -13.41 13.90
CA HIS A 156 10.82 -12.37 12.95
C HIS A 156 10.13 -11.04 13.22
N LEU A 157 8.84 -11.09 13.58
CA LEU A 157 8.12 -9.87 13.98
C LEU A 157 8.77 -9.22 15.19
N LYS A 158 9.09 -10.01 16.23
CA LYS A 158 9.78 -9.51 17.42
C LYS A 158 11.12 -8.87 17.08
N ALA A 159 11.93 -9.53 16.23
CA ALA A 159 13.22 -8.99 15.81
C ALA A 159 13.06 -7.66 15.02
N LEU A 160 12.03 -7.55 14.19
CA LEU A 160 11.74 -6.32 13.47
C LEU A 160 11.31 -5.18 14.43
N MET A 161 10.50 -5.48 15.43
CA MET A 161 10.09 -4.54 16.47
C MET A 161 11.28 -4.06 17.33
N GLU A 162 12.31 -4.89 17.50
CA GLU A 162 13.56 -4.50 18.18
C GLU A 162 14.39 -3.52 17.31
N VAL A 163 14.33 -3.63 15.99
CA VAL A 163 15.03 -2.72 15.05
C VAL A 163 14.28 -1.39 14.90
N TRP A 164 12.96 -1.41 14.83
CA TRP A 164 12.11 -0.22 14.69
C TRP A 164 11.14 -0.07 15.87
N PRO A 165 11.65 0.17 17.10
CA PRO A 165 10.81 0.18 18.31
C PRO A 165 9.85 1.38 18.39
N HIS A 166 10.07 2.39 17.57
CA HIS A 166 9.23 3.59 17.48
C HIS A 166 8.02 3.41 16.55
N ALA A 167 8.08 2.43 15.64
CA ALA A 167 6.99 2.16 14.71
C ALA A 167 5.86 1.38 15.38
N LYS A 168 4.63 1.63 14.95
CA LYS A 168 3.46 0.83 15.30
C LYS A 168 3.29 -0.31 14.29
N TYR A 169 2.94 -1.47 14.78
CA TYR A 169 2.76 -2.67 13.94
C TYR A 169 1.30 -3.09 13.95
N CYS A 170 0.79 -3.45 12.79
CA CYS A 170 -0.60 -3.88 12.68
C CYS A 170 -0.74 -5.02 11.68
N ASN A 171 -1.29 -6.14 12.17
CA ASN A 171 -1.67 -7.27 11.33
C ASN A 171 -3.05 -7.02 10.74
N LEU A 172 -3.13 -6.94 9.43
CA LEU A 172 -4.38 -6.75 8.70
C LEU A 172 -4.86 -8.08 8.13
N TYR A 173 -6.16 -8.28 8.12
CA TYR A 173 -6.81 -9.40 7.44
C TYR A 173 -8.02 -8.92 6.66
N GLY A 174 -8.13 -9.37 5.43
CA GLY A 174 -9.29 -9.17 4.58
C GLY A 174 -9.22 -10.03 3.33
N PRO A 175 -10.35 -10.64 2.92
CA PRO A 175 -10.49 -11.23 1.59
C PRO A 175 -10.66 -10.12 0.56
N ALA A 176 -10.42 -10.41 -0.72
CA ALA A 176 -10.53 -9.42 -1.79
C ALA A 176 -11.92 -8.78 -1.92
N GLU A 177 -12.95 -9.46 -1.42
CA GLU A 177 -14.35 -8.99 -1.36
C GLU A 177 -14.54 -7.82 -0.38
N LEU A 178 -13.70 -7.71 0.63
CA LEU A 178 -13.77 -6.68 1.68
C LEU A 178 -12.51 -5.82 1.74
N ILE A 179 -11.44 -6.24 1.07
CA ILE A 179 -10.09 -5.65 1.07
C ILE A 179 -9.47 -5.68 2.49
N LEU A 180 -10.14 -5.07 3.46
CA LEU A 180 -9.79 -5.08 4.87
C LEU A 180 -11.03 -5.38 5.71
N CYS A 181 -10.92 -6.35 6.62
CA CYS A 181 -12.01 -6.82 7.46
C CYS A 181 -11.71 -6.65 8.95
N THR A 182 -10.50 -7.05 9.37
CA THR A 182 -10.06 -6.97 10.76
C THR A 182 -8.60 -6.54 10.87
N TYR A 183 -8.23 -6.01 12.02
CA TYR A 183 -6.86 -5.64 12.34
C TYR A 183 -6.53 -5.96 13.80
N HIS A 184 -5.26 -6.17 14.07
CA HIS A 184 -4.73 -6.47 15.41
C HIS A 184 -3.35 -5.85 15.58
#